data_469d17c751c2544369bb0fa07cd6e5b0
#
_entry.id   469d17c751c2544369bb0fa07cd6e5b0
#
_cell.length_a   1.000
_cell.length_b   1.000
_cell.length_c   1.000
_cell.angle_alpha   90.00
_cell.angle_beta   90.00
_cell.angle_gamma   90.00
#
_symmetry.space_group_name_H-M   'P 1'
#
loop_
_entity.id
_entity.type
_entity.pdbx_description
1 polymer ?
#
loop_
_entity_poly.entity_id
_entity_poly.type
_entity_poly.pdbx_seq_one_letter_code
_entity_poly.pdbx_strand_id
1 'polypeptide(L)'
;KKKVKKVNVEEKFLTTYYEFPGNFTTNLRESKKFLQITVGVSTQYDEEVMVNVESHQLALRGIILGVMSEYSEQDIAGREGKQILADAIKDALNIFLEDKEGFGGVEGIHFTSFVLQ
;
A
#
# COMPACT_ATOMS: atom_id res chain seq x y z
N LYS A 1 2.94 24.32 3.28
CA LYS A 1 2.76 24.05 4.69
C LYS A 1 1.92 22.81 4.94
N LYS A 2 2.42 21.97 5.80
CA LYS A 2 1.74 20.73 6.07
C LYS A 2 0.49 20.97 6.92
N LYS A 3 -0.59 20.41 6.49
CA LYS A 3 -1.83 20.47 7.21
C LYS A 3 -2.03 19.15 7.95
N VAL A 4 -2.21 19.25 9.25
CA VAL A 4 -2.40 18.07 10.06
C VAL A 4 -3.88 17.90 10.31
N LYS A 5 -4.40 16.77 9.84
CA LYS A 5 -5.77 16.39 10.11
C LYS A 5 -5.80 15.53 11.34
N LYS A 6 -6.81 15.74 12.14
CA LYS A 6 -6.94 14.92 13.33
C LYS A 6 -7.51 13.58 12.97
N VAL A 7 -6.76 12.56 13.31
CA VAL A 7 -7.24 11.18 13.20
C VAL A 7 -7.45 10.70 14.63
N ASN A 8 -8.62 10.15 14.89
CA ASN A 8 -8.93 9.67 16.22
C ASN A 8 -8.23 8.34 16.43
N VAL A 9 -7.09 8.38 17.12
CA VAL A 9 -6.27 7.19 17.30
C VAL A 9 -6.69 6.36 18.49
N GLU A 10 -7.62 6.86 19.29
CA GLU A 10 -8.03 6.17 20.50
C GLU A 10 -9.28 5.31 20.30
N GLU A 11 -9.94 5.46 19.15
CA GLU A 11 -11.12 4.69 18.83
C GLU A 11 -10.88 3.91 17.57
N LYS A 12 -11.43 2.69 17.54
CA LYS A 12 -11.42 1.89 16.34
C LYS A 12 -12.81 1.90 15.75
N PHE A 13 -12.87 2.08 14.46
CA PHE A 13 -14.12 2.11 13.71
C PHE A 13 -14.26 0.79 12.96
N LEU A 14 -15.37 0.61 12.29
CA LEU A 14 -15.50 -0.52 11.38
C LEU A 14 -14.42 -0.41 10.33
N THR A 15 -13.95 -1.56 9.86
CA THR A 15 -12.93 -1.59 8.82
C THR A 15 -13.47 -0.96 7.55
N THR A 16 -12.70 -0.04 7.01
CA THR A 16 -13.00 0.54 5.71
C THR A 16 -11.87 0.22 4.74
N TYR A 17 -12.20 0.25 3.45
CA TYR A 17 -11.28 -0.18 2.41
C TYR A 17 -11.22 0.87 1.32
N TYR A 18 -10.05 0.98 0.70
CA TYR A 18 -9.88 1.77 -0.53
C TYR A 18 -9.08 0.93 -1.50
N GLU A 19 -9.60 0.77 -2.70
CA GLU A 19 -8.89 0.02 -3.74
C GLU A 19 -8.33 1.00 -4.75
N PHE A 20 -7.02 0.91 -4.98
CA PHE A 20 -6.39 1.74 -6.00
C PHE A 20 -6.93 1.34 -7.38
N PRO A 21 -7.31 2.31 -8.20
CA PRO A 21 -7.82 1.98 -9.53
C PRO A 21 -6.74 1.33 -10.39
N GLY A 22 -7.15 0.36 -11.18
CA GLY A 22 -6.27 -0.27 -12.15
C GLY A 22 -5.27 -1.23 -11.53
N ASN A 23 -4.33 -1.64 -12.34
CA ASN A 23 -3.32 -2.60 -11.96
C ASN A 23 -1.99 -1.91 -11.73
N PHE A 24 -1.13 -2.60 -10.97
CA PHE A 24 0.26 -2.20 -10.80
C PHE A 24 1.11 -3.26 -11.49
N THR A 25 1.91 -2.85 -12.45
CA THR A 25 2.71 -3.80 -13.22
C THR A 25 4.15 -3.31 -13.24
N THR A 26 5.07 -4.18 -12.89
CA THR A 26 6.48 -3.84 -12.95
C THR A 26 7.31 -5.11 -13.10
N ASN A 27 8.52 -4.94 -13.58
CA ASN A 27 9.49 -6.03 -13.57
C ASN A 27 9.95 -6.30 -12.15
N LEU A 28 10.30 -7.52 -11.88
CA LEU A 28 10.91 -7.88 -10.61
C LEU A 28 12.43 -7.78 -10.74
N ARG A 29 13.08 -7.69 -9.58
CA ARG A 29 14.53 -7.61 -9.53
C ARG A 29 15.12 -8.92 -10.07
N GLU A 30 16.09 -8.78 -10.95
CA GLU A 30 16.81 -9.92 -11.52
C GLU A 30 15.87 -10.92 -12.19
N SER A 31 14.86 -10.42 -12.88
CA SER A 31 13.87 -11.28 -13.51
C SER A 31 13.42 -10.67 -14.82
N LYS A 32 13.05 -11.53 -15.75
CA LYS A 32 12.45 -11.11 -17.02
C LYS A 32 10.93 -11.09 -16.92
N LYS A 33 10.38 -11.48 -15.79
CA LYS A 33 8.95 -11.57 -15.63
C LYS A 33 8.39 -10.27 -15.09
N PHE A 34 7.11 -10.09 -15.35
CA PHE A 34 6.34 -8.96 -14.81
C PHE A 34 5.48 -9.44 -13.67
N LEU A 35 5.39 -8.63 -12.64
CA LEU A 35 4.41 -8.84 -11.59
C LEU A 35 3.28 -7.85 -11.80
N GLN A 36 2.05 -8.35 -11.84
CA GLN A 36 0.86 -7.52 -11.97
C GLN A 36 -0.04 -7.78 -10.79
N ILE A 37 -0.36 -6.73 -10.06
CA ILE A 37 -1.19 -6.87 -8.86
C ILE A 37 -2.25 -5.78 -8.85
N THR A 38 -3.31 -6.04 -8.11
CA THR A 38 -4.25 -5.00 -7.68
C THR A 38 -4.06 -4.81 -6.18
N VAL A 39 -4.18 -3.57 -5.73
CA VAL A 39 -3.85 -3.25 -4.34
C VAL A 39 -5.02 -2.52 -3.70
N GLY A 40 -5.44 -3.02 -2.55
CA GLY A 40 -6.36 -2.33 -1.68
C GLY A 40 -5.73 -2.08 -0.34
N VAL A 41 -6.19 -1.07 0.35
CA VAL A 41 -5.74 -0.78 1.71
C VAL A 41 -6.94 -0.78 2.64
N SER A 42 -6.68 -1.03 3.92
CA SER A 42 -7.74 -1.03 4.91
C SER A 42 -7.29 -0.35 6.18
N THR A 43 -8.27 0.12 6.95
CA THR A 43 -8.00 0.72 8.24
C THR A 43 -9.23 0.57 9.13
N GLN A 44 -8.98 0.57 10.45
CA GLN A 44 -10.04 0.67 11.44
C GLN A 44 -10.02 2.03 12.13
N TYR A 45 -9.15 2.93 11.69
CA TYR A 45 -9.20 4.32 12.14
C TYR A 45 -10.32 5.03 11.39
N ASP A 46 -10.50 6.30 11.65
CA ASP A 46 -11.62 7.00 11.03
C ASP A 46 -11.37 7.21 9.53
N GLU A 47 -12.38 7.75 8.87
CA GLU A 47 -12.37 7.85 7.41
C GLU A 47 -11.30 8.81 6.89
N GLU A 48 -10.71 9.62 7.76
CA GLU A 48 -9.69 10.56 7.30
C GLU A 48 -8.51 9.82 6.69
N VAL A 49 -8.23 8.60 7.16
CA VAL A 49 -7.14 7.81 6.59
C VAL A 49 -7.40 7.53 5.13
N MET A 50 -8.63 7.14 4.79
CA MET A 50 -8.96 6.84 3.40
C MET A 50 -8.97 8.09 2.54
N VAL A 51 -9.38 9.22 3.10
CA VAL A 51 -9.33 10.50 2.40
C VAL A 51 -7.89 10.83 2.06
N ASN A 52 -6.99 10.63 3.02
CA ASN A 52 -5.57 10.89 2.78
C ASN A 52 -4.98 9.98 1.71
N VAL A 53 -5.34 8.70 1.74
CA VAL A 53 -4.87 7.74 0.75
C VAL A 53 -5.33 8.17 -0.64
N GLU A 54 -6.58 8.51 -0.77
CA GLU A 54 -7.12 8.91 -2.08
C GLU A 54 -6.49 10.21 -2.56
N SER A 55 -6.28 11.16 -1.67
CA SER A 55 -5.68 12.44 -2.05
C SER A 55 -4.28 12.29 -2.58
N HIS A 56 -3.56 11.32 -2.07
CA HIS A 56 -2.16 11.11 -2.45
C HIS A 56 -1.97 9.92 -3.36
N GLN A 57 -3.05 9.42 -3.98
CA GLN A 57 -2.95 8.16 -4.70
C GLN A 57 -1.90 8.16 -5.81
N LEU A 58 -1.68 9.30 -6.45
CA LEU A 58 -0.67 9.34 -7.49
C LEU A 58 0.72 9.04 -6.92
N ALA A 59 1.08 9.72 -5.83
CA ALA A 59 2.37 9.49 -5.21
C ALA A 59 2.46 8.08 -4.64
N LEU A 60 1.37 7.61 -4.02
CA LEU A 60 1.38 6.28 -3.42
C LEU A 60 1.51 5.19 -4.48
N ARG A 61 0.93 5.40 -5.66
CA ARG A 61 1.11 4.44 -6.75
C ARG A 61 2.59 4.30 -7.11
N GLY A 62 3.29 5.42 -7.20
CA GLY A 62 4.71 5.38 -7.50
C GLY A 62 5.51 4.65 -6.43
N ILE A 63 5.15 4.88 -5.18
CA ILE A 63 5.81 4.20 -4.07
C ILE A 63 5.59 2.70 -4.17
N ILE A 64 4.36 2.28 -4.44
CA ILE A 64 4.04 0.85 -4.54
C ILE A 64 4.86 0.21 -5.66
N LEU A 65 4.92 0.84 -6.82
CA LEU A 65 5.71 0.29 -7.92
C LEU A 65 7.18 0.17 -7.55
N GLY A 66 7.71 1.18 -6.84
CA GLY A 66 9.10 1.15 -6.39
C GLY A 66 9.36 -0.01 -5.44
N VAL A 67 8.47 -0.22 -4.48
CA VAL A 67 8.63 -1.32 -3.55
C VAL A 67 8.60 -2.66 -4.29
N MET A 68 7.63 -2.83 -5.20
CA MET A 68 7.51 -4.07 -5.95
C MET A 68 8.79 -4.41 -6.70
N SER A 69 9.44 -3.40 -7.27
CA SER A 69 10.60 -3.62 -8.12
C SER A 69 11.84 -4.04 -7.34
N GLU A 70 11.81 -3.96 -6.02
CA GLU A 70 12.95 -4.33 -5.19
C GLU A 70 13.00 -5.83 -4.90
N TYR A 71 11.96 -6.56 -5.25
CA TYR A 71 11.83 -7.96 -4.88
C TYR A 71 12.07 -8.86 -6.07
N SER A 72 12.67 -10.03 -5.81
CA SER A 72 12.86 -11.05 -6.82
C SER A 72 11.68 -12.01 -6.83
N GLU A 73 11.65 -12.90 -7.83
CA GLU A 73 10.60 -13.92 -7.87
C GLU A 73 10.60 -14.78 -6.63
N GLN A 74 11.79 -15.11 -6.12
CA GLN A 74 11.88 -15.95 -4.94
C GLN A 74 11.38 -15.23 -3.70
N ASP A 75 11.63 -13.93 -3.62
CA ASP A 75 11.25 -13.15 -2.45
C ASP A 75 9.75 -13.14 -2.25
N ILE A 76 8.97 -13.15 -3.32
CA ILE A 76 7.53 -13.02 -3.25
C ILE A 76 6.81 -14.35 -3.44
N ALA A 77 7.55 -15.45 -3.37
CA ALA A 77 6.98 -16.77 -3.59
C ALA A 77 6.14 -17.19 -2.40
N GLY A 78 5.01 -17.85 -2.69
CA GLY A 78 4.16 -18.41 -1.66
C GLY A 78 3.43 -17.36 -0.85
N ARG A 79 2.68 -17.84 0.13
CA ARG A 79 1.91 -16.95 0.98
C ARG A 79 2.82 -16.03 1.79
N GLU A 80 3.92 -16.58 2.29
CA GLU A 80 4.83 -15.81 3.11
C GLU A 80 5.47 -14.69 2.30
N GLY A 81 5.89 -14.97 1.07
CA GLY A 81 6.49 -13.94 0.24
C GLY A 81 5.53 -12.83 -0.08
N LYS A 82 4.25 -13.18 -0.34
CA LYS A 82 3.24 -12.17 -0.59
C LYS A 82 2.99 -11.30 0.64
N GLN A 83 3.03 -11.91 1.82
CA GLN A 83 2.85 -11.15 3.05
C GLN A 83 4.02 -10.19 3.28
N ILE A 84 5.24 -10.64 2.98
CA ILE A 84 6.41 -9.78 3.11
C ILE A 84 6.24 -8.56 2.20
N LEU A 85 5.80 -8.78 0.97
CA LEU A 85 5.57 -7.66 0.06
C LEU A 85 4.48 -6.73 0.57
N ALA A 86 3.39 -7.30 1.07
CA ALA A 86 2.29 -6.50 1.61
C ALA A 86 2.77 -5.64 2.77
N ASP A 87 3.57 -6.21 3.67
CA ASP A 87 4.07 -5.46 4.82
C ASP A 87 5.00 -4.33 4.39
N ALA A 88 5.83 -4.59 3.40
CA ALA A 88 6.75 -3.57 2.90
C ALA A 88 5.99 -2.42 2.25
N ILE A 89 4.93 -2.74 1.51
CA ILE A 89 4.09 -1.70 0.91
C ILE A 89 3.43 -0.89 2.01
N LYS A 90 2.85 -1.57 2.99
CA LYS A 90 2.17 -0.88 4.09
C LYS A 90 3.11 0.11 4.78
N ASP A 91 4.31 -0.34 5.10
CA ASP A 91 5.27 0.52 5.79
C ASP A 91 5.64 1.72 4.95
N ALA A 92 5.87 1.51 3.66
CA ALA A 92 6.25 2.61 2.78
C ALA A 92 5.13 3.64 2.64
N LEU A 93 3.89 3.18 2.53
CA LEU A 93 2.75 4.09 2.44
C LEU A 93 2.61 4.91 3.72
N ASN A 94 2.75 4.26 4.87
CA ASN A 94 2.59 4.96 6.14
C ASN A 94 3.70 5.98 6.37
N ILE A 95 4.93 5.68 5.96
CA ILE A 95 6.02 6.64 6.09
C ILE A 95 5.70 7.90 5.29
N PHE A 96 5.23 7.73 4.05
CA PHE A 96 4.87 8.87 3.22
C PHE A 96 3.73 9.66 3.83
N LEU A 97 2.69 8.95 4.28
CA LEU A 97 1.51 9.62 4.83
C LEU A 97 1.81 10.35 6.13
N GLU A 98 2.65 9.77 6.97
CA GLU A 98 3.07 10.45 8.18
C GLU A 98 3.79 11.75 7.87
N ASP A 99 4.63 11.71 6.85
CA ASP A 99 5.37 12.92 6.47
C ASP A 99 4.42 14.00 5.94
N LYS A 100 3.44 13.62 5.14
CA LYS A 100 2.59 14.59 4.47
C LYS A 100 1.39 15.01 5.29
N GLU A 101 0.83 14.11 6.09
CA GLU A 101 -0.43 14.36 6.77
C GLU A 101 -0.31 14.27 8.29
N GLY A 102 0.83 13.86 8.81
CA GLY A 102 1.03 13.73 10.23
C GLY A 102 0.60 12.40 10.82
N PHE A 103 -0.01 11.54 10.04
CA PHE A 103 -0.46 10.23 10.50
C PHE A 103 -0.63 9.31 9.29
N GLY A 104 -0.17 8.08 9.42
CA GLY A 104 -0.32 7.10 8.34
C GLY A 104 -1.65 6.37 8.40
N GLY A 105 -1.73 5.41 9.28
CA GLY A 105 -2.98 4.73 9.59
C GLY A 105 -3.39 3.60 8.69
N VAL A 106 -2.62 3.28 7.66
CA VAL A 106 -2.91 2.12 6.82
C VAL A 106 -2.55 0.88 7.62
N GLU A 107 -3.55 0.01 7.85
CA GLU A 107 -3.35 -1.17 8.69
C GLU A 107 -3.26 -2.45 7.90
N GLY A 108 -3.83 -2.50 6.72
CA GLY A 108 -3.78 -3.70 5.90
C GLY A 108 -3.57 -3.40 4.44
N ILE A 109 -2.87 -4.30 3.78
CA ILE A 109 -2.68 -4.28 2.34
C ILE A 109 -3.28 -5.57 1.79
N HIS A 110 -4.08 -5.45 0.75
CA HIS A 110 -4.80 -6.59 0.19
C HIS A 110 -4.55 -6.68 -1.31
N PHE A 111 -4.11 -7.85 -1.75
CA PHE A 111 -3.95 -8.11 -3.17
C PHE A 111 -5.15 -8.91 -3.64
N THR A 112 -5.97 -8.32 -4.49
CA THR A 112 -7.11 -9.05 -5.03
C THR A 112 -6.76 -9.75 -6.34
N SER A 113 -5.59 -9.45 -6.89
CA SER A 113 -5.05 -10.13 -8.05
C SER A 113 -3.54 -10.11 -7.92
N PHE A 114 -2.91 -11.24 -8.24
CA PHE A 114 -1.45 -11.38 -8.07
C PHE A 114 -0.97 -12.33 -9.15
N VAL A 115 -0.44 -11.77 -10.22
CA VAL A 115 -0.07 -12.56 -11.39
C VAL A 115 1.39 -12.30 -11.74
N LEU A 116 2.14 -13.38 -11.87
CA LEU A 116 3.53 -13.34 -12.29
C LEU A 116 3.61 -13.94 -13.70
N GLN A 117 4.08 -13.16 -14.65
CA GLN A 117 4.13 -13.65 -16.02
C GLN A 117 5.29 -13.07 -16.83
#